data_7fb59fd3307a9229fc59544bf6a36c30
#
_entry.id   7fb59fd3307a9229fc59544bf6a36c30
#
_cell.length_a   1.000
_cell.length_b   1.000
_cell.length_c   1.000
_cell.angle_alpha   90.00
_cell.angle_beta   90.00
_cell.angle_gamma   90.00
#
_symmetry.space_group_name_H-M   'P 1'
#
loop_
_entity.id
_entity.type
_entity.pdbx_description
1 polymer ?
#
loop_
_entity_poly.entity_id
_entity_poly.type
_entity_poly.pdbx_seq_one_letter_code
_entity_poly.pdbx_strand_id
1 'polypeptide(L)'
;MNRTHNNGELRITDVNKKVELIGWVAKKRNLGALVFVDLRDRHGITQVIFDESFNEQLKDVKNEYILDIKGTVVERSSKNPDMPTGDIEIQAEEVKIVNKAATTPMIIADETDALEETRMKYRYLDLRRPALQKNIIRRAKIVRAIHEYLDSEEFVEIETPYLNKSTPEGARDFLVPSRVHNGSFYALPQSPQLFKQLLMVAGFERYYQIARCFRDEDLRADRQPEFTQVDVEMSFMNTDQVIGIGEGLIKKVMKDVMNIDVQLPFPRMTWHDAMETYGIDKPDTRFDLKLVNLNETVKDVDFVVFKSALEAGGHVKGLNVKGEADNYSRKKIDALTELAKKYKAKGLAWLKVTDKGVSGPIAKFFTEEQMSALLEKMNAEVGDLLLFVSDTHYMVVCDALAAIRNHLGKELKLYDPRQFNFLWVGDFPMFEYSEEDGRYYAMHHPFTRPKDSDLDKIDTDPANCLADAYDIVLNGFELGGGSQRIYEEELQDRAFKALGFTQERIDAQFGWFVDAFRYGAPPHAGFALGLDRFAMLLCGCDSLRDVIAFPKNTSATCPMSKAPTPVDNDQLKDLGIEVTEYESEENK
;
A
#
# COMPACT_ATOMS: atom_id res chain seq x y z
N MET A 1 21.20 26.18 -26.92
CA MET A 1 20.21 26.20 -25.85
C MET A 1 20.94 26.41 -24.54
N ASN A 2 20.68 27.50 -23.88
CA ASN A 2 21.35 27.87 -22.63
C ASN A 2 20.33 28.40 -21.61
N ARG A 3 19.45 27.45 -21.13
CA ARG A 3 18.39 27.79 -20.20
C ARG A 3 18.94 28.47 -18.95
N THR A 4 18.53 29.71 -18.69
CA THR A 4 19.01 30.53 -17.56
C THR A 4 18.22 30.27 -16.27
N HIS A 5 16.90 29.98 -16.38
CA HIS A 5 15.99 29.76 -15.25
C HIS A 5 14.99 28.68 -15.58
N ASN A 6 14.43 28.06 -14.54
CA ASN A 6 13.28 27.16 -14.66
C ASN A 6 11.97 27.95 -14.75
N ASN A 7 10.92 27.35 -15.36
CA ASN A 7 9.64 28.04 -15.59
C ASN A 7 8.81 28.33 -14.31
N GLY A 8 9.24 27.87 -13.14
CA GLY A 8 8.58 28.15 -11.86
C GLY A 8 9.35 29.09 -10.93
N GLU A 9 10.54 29.58 -11.34
CA GLU A 9 11.47 30.24 -10.43
C GLU A 9 11.33 31.77 -10.38
N LEU A 10 10.98 32.40 -11.49
CA LEU A 10 10.96 33.85 -11.62
C LEU A 10 9.89 34.52 -10.74
N ARG A 11 10.25 35.68 -10.17
CA ARG A 11 9.40 36.47 -9.28
C ARG A 11 9.46 37.96 -9.67
N ILE A 12 8.65 38.76 -9.00
CA ILE A 12 8.60 40.21 -9.22
C ILE A 12 9.99 40.89 -9.05
N THR A 13 10.85 40.33 -8.23
CA THR A 13 12.24 40.81 -8.03
C THR A 13 13.15 40.57 -9.22
N ASP A 14 12.70 39.80 -10.20
CA ASP A 14 13.46 39.47 -11.41
C ASP A 14 13.09 40.37 -12.61
N VAL A 15 12.17 41.30 -12.42
CA VAL A 15 11.77 42.27 -13.47
C VAL A 15 13.01 42.99 -14.04
N ASN A 16 13.03 43.18 -15.37
CA ASN A 16 14.10 43.70 -16.21
C ASN A 16 15.28 42.73 -16.44
N LYS A 17 15.28 41.54 -15.89
CA LYS A 17 16.29 40.51 -16.24
C LYS A 17 16.02 39.93 -17.62
N LYS A 18 17.08 39.72 -18.39
CA LYS A 18 17.05 38.92 -19.63
C LYS A 18 17.18 37.45 -19.29
N VAL A 19 16.29 36.63 -19.84
CA VAL A 19 16.21 35.20 -19.55
C VAL A 19 16.07 34.38 -20.84
N GLU A 20 16.56 33.14 -20.80
CA GLU A 20 16.29 32.09 -21.79
C GLU A 20 15.55 30.96 -21.10
N LEU A 21 14.30 30.73 -21.49
CA LEU A 21 13.42 29.72 -20.96
C LEU A 21 13.13 28.64 -22.01
N ILE A 22 13.15 27.39 -21.59
CA ILE A 22 12.83 26.25 -22.46
C ILE A 22 11.76 25.40 -21.77
N GLY A 23 10.72 24.99 -22.54
CA GLY A 23 9.65 24.19 -21.97
C GLY A 23 8.61 23.77 -22.99
N TRP A 24 7.59 23.08 -22.51
CA TRP A 24 6.43 22.69 -23.28
C TRP A 24 5.36 23.77 -23.26
N VAL A 25 4.70 24.00 -24.39
CA VAL A 25 3.51 24.85 -24.48
C VAL A 25 2.35 24.16 -23.74
N ALA A 26 2.05 24.59 -22.54
CA ALA A 26 0.89 24.08 -21.79
C ALA A 26 -0.42 24.64 -22.37
N LYS A 27 -0.42 25.93 -22.73
CA LYS A 27 -1.57 26.61 -23.32
C LYS A 27 -1.14 27.76 -24.21
N LYS A 28 -1.79 27.93 -25.34
CA LYS A 28 -1.63 29.10 -26.22
C LYS A 28 -2.97 29.82 -26.34
N ARG A 29 -2.94 31.15 -26.28
CA ARG A 29 -4.11 32.03 -26.41
C ARG A 29 -3.78 33.19 -27.33
N ASN A 30 -4.68 33.48 -28.27
CA ASN A 30 -4.58 34.67 -29.14
C ASN A 30 -5.59 35.71 -28.66
N LEU A 31 -5.13 36.89 -28.29
CA LEU A 31 -5.96 37.99 -27.82
C LEU A 31 -5.63 39.25 -28.64
N GLY A 32 -6.37 39.44 -29.73
CA GLY A 32 -6.12 40.52 -30.68
C GLY A 32 -4.74 40.40 -31.35
N ALA A 33 -3.89 41.39 -31.22
CA ALA A 33 -2.53 41.42 -31.76
C ALA A 33 -1.48 40.65 -30.93
N LEU A 34 -1.86 40.19 -29.74
CA LEU A 34 -0.95 39.51 -28.81
C LEU A 34 -1.20 38.02 -28.75
N VAL A 35 -0.11 37.25 -28.66
CA VAL A 35 -0.15 35.81 -28.39
C VAL A 35 0.44 35.55 -27.00
N PHE A 36 -0.29 34.81 -26.20
CA PHE A 36 0.14 34.37 -24.87
C PHE A 36 0.41 32.87 -24.90
N VAL A 37 1.56 32.46 -24.35
CA VAL A 37 1.98 31.10 -24.19
C VAL A 37 2.29 30.82 -22.73
N ASP A 38 1.62 29.84 -22.13
CA ASP A 38 1.98 29.32 -20.83
C ASP A 38 3.06 28.25 -21.08
N LEU A 39 4.32 28.56 -20.79
CA LEU A 39 5.47 27.67 -20.97
C LEU A 39 5.71 26.88 -19.68
N ARG A 40 5.72 25.54 -19.79
CA ARG A 40 5.78 24.61 -18.65
C ARG A 40 7.07 23.79 -18.65
N ASP A 41 7.63 23.60 -17.46
CA ASP A 41 8.56 22.52 -17.16
C ASP A 41 8.16 21.81 -15.85
N ARG A 42 9.02 20.96 -15.27
CA ARG A 42 8.73 20.27 -14.00
C ARG A 42 8.70 21.19 -12.78
N HIS A 43 9.19 22.42 -12.89
CA HIS A 43 9.27 23.39 -11.79
C HIS A 43 8.07 24.33 -11.75
N GLY A 44 7.34 24.42 -12.86
CA GLY A 44 6.15 25.26 -12.95
C GLY A 44 5.84 25.77 -14.34
N ILE A 45 5.11 26.88 -14.36
CA ILE A 45 4.63 27.54 -15.58
C ILE A 45 5.02 29.02 -15.51
N THR A 46 5.52 29.57 -16.63
CA THR A 46 5.71 31.01 -16.83
C THR A 46 4.93 31.47 -18.06
N GLN A 47 4.17 32.54 -17.94
CA GLN A 47 3.49 33.12 -19.08
C GLN A 47 4.51 33.91 -19.92
N VAL A 48 4.43 33.74 -21.22
CA VAL A 48 5.21 34.50 -22.21
C VAL A 48 4.24 35.24 -23.10
N ILE A 49 4.52 36.52 -23.36
CA ILE A 49 3.76 37.38 -24.26
C ILE A 49 4.58 37.69 -25.52
N PHE A 50 3.92 37.56 -26.66
CA PHE A 50 4.47 37.84 -27.99
C PHE A 50 3.63 38.92 -28.66
N ASP A 51 4.27 39.84 -29.31
CA ASP A 51 3.62 40.83 -30.18
C ASP A 51 3.33 40.26 -31.57
N GLU A 52 2.70 41.06 -32.42
CA GLU A 52 2.27 40.65 -33.77
C GLU A 52 3.40 40.23 -34.72
N SER A 53 4.66 40.62 -34.45
CA SER A 53 5.82 40.24 -35.26
C SER A 53 6.10 38.74 -35.23
N PHE A 54 5.66 38.05 -34.16
CA PHE A 54 5.81 36.62 -33.99
C PHE A 54 4.65 35.77 -34.58
N ASN A 55 3.60 36.41 -35.11
CA ASN A 55 2.39 35.70 -35.54
C ASN A 55 2.67 34.60 -36.55
N GLU A 56 3.49 34.80 -37.57
CA GLU A 56 3.84 33.77 -38.53
C GLU A 56 4.65 32.63 -37.92
N GLN A 57 5.56 32.90 -37.01
CA GLN A 57 6.36 31.87 -36.34
C GLN A 57 5.50 31.03 -35.39
N LEU A 58 4.48 31.62 -34.77
CA LEU A 58 3.61 30.95 -33.78
C LEU A 58 2.33 30.39 -34.40
N LYS A 59 2.05 30.64 -35.68
CA LYS A 59 0.82 30.22 -36.35
C LYS A 59 0.46 28.76 -36.14
N ASP A 60 1.43 27.87 -36.33
CA ASP A 60 1.27 26.42 -36.24
C ASP A 60 1.65 25.84 -34.87
N VAL A 61 2.06 26.67 -33.92
CA VAL A 61 2.42 26.21 -32.58
C VAL A 61 1.19 25.74 -31.84
N LYS A 62 1.23 24.49 -31.37
CA LYS A 62 0.19 23.81 -30.61
C LYS A 62 0.66 23.48 -29.20
N ASN A 63 -0.27 23.04 -28.37
CA ASN A 63 0.08 22.52 -27.05
C ASN A 63 1.09 21.37 -27.18
N GLU A 64 1.95 21.25 -26.17
CA GLU A 64 3.02 20.27 -26.04
C GLU A 64 4.19 20.44 -27.05
N TYR A 65 4.19 21.49 -27.92
CA TYR A 65 5.41 21.87 -28.62
C TYR A 65 6.47 22.31 -27.62
N ILE A 66 7.74 22.09 -27.93
CA ILE A 66 8.86 22.57 -27.12
C ILE A 66 9.38 23.86 -27.75
N LEU A 67 9.36 24.92 -26.95
CA LEU A 67 9.88 26.23 -27.34
C LEU A 67 11.11 26.60 -26.52
N ASP A 68 12.06 27.26 -27.16
CA ASP A 68 13.18 27.95 -26.59
C ASP A 68 12.94 29.45 -26.81
N ILE A 69 12.81 30.22 -25.73
CA ILE A 69 12.35 31.60 -25.75
C ILE A 69 13.34 32.46 -25.00
N LYS A 70 13.85 33.50 -25.67
CA LYS A 70 14.60 34.56 -24.99
C LYS A 70 13.72 35.78 -24.86
N GLY A 71 13.83 36.46 -23.75
CA GLY A 71 13.05 37.65 -23.49
C GLY A 71 13.42 38.36 -22.19
N THR A 72 12.68 39.40 -21.89
CA THR A 72 12.84 40.18 -20.68
C THR A 72 11.68 39.94 -19.73
N VAL A 73 11.98 39.75 -18.45
CA VAL A 73 10.98 39.63 -17.38
C VAL A 73 10.30 40.98 -17.18
N VAL A 74 8.97 41.00 -17.27
CA VAL A 74 8.15 42.20 -17.04
C VAL A 74 7.06 41.88 -16.01
N GLU A 75 6.57 42.93 -15.34
CA GLU A 75 5.41 42.81 -14.44
C GLU A 75 4.14 42.63 -15.28
N ARG A 76 3.30 41.66 -14.89
CA ARG A 76 2.01 41.43 -15.55
C ARG A 76 1.04 42.56 -15.29
N SER A 77 0.37 42.99 -16.35
CA SER A 77 -0.73 43.96 -16.25
C SER A 77 -1.95 43.38 -15.49
N SER A 78 -2.18 42.08 -15.61
CA SER A 78 -3.23 41.32 -14.88
C SER A 78 -2.57 40.19 -14.12
N LYS A 79 -2.37 40.38 -12.82
CA LYS A 79 -1.74 39.41 -11.92
C LYS A 79 -2.63 38.17 -11.72
N ASN A 80 -2.00 37.01 -11.60
CA ASN A 80 -2.68 35.76 -11.32
C ASN A 80 -2.20 35.17 -9.97
N PRO A 81 -2.98 35.29 -8.89
CA PRO A 81 -2.58 34.80 -7.57
C PRO A 81 -2.50 33.27 -7.47
N ASP A 82 -3.09 32.53 -8.42
CA ASP A 82 -3.09 31.06 -8.42
C ASP A 82 -1.79 30.46 -8.96
N MET A 83 -0.88 31.31 -9.45
CA MET A 83 0.41 30.88 -10.00
C MET A 83 1.58 31.51 -9.22
N PRO A 84 2.61 30.75 -8.82
CA PRO A 84 3.81 31.29 -8.18
C PRO A 84 4.53 32.37 -9.00
N THR A 85 4.43 32.30 -10.34
CA THR A 85 4.98 33.26 -11.30
C THR A 85 3.94 34.27 -11.78
N GLY A 86 2.78 34.34 -11.13
CA GLY A 86 1.61 35.07 -11.61
C GLY A 86 1.75 36.61 -11.57
N ASP A 87 2.77 37.15 -10.92
CA ASP A 87 3.07 38.59 -10.90
C ASP A 87 3.88 39.04 -12.12
N ILE A 88 4.50 38.10 -12.84
CA ILE A 88 5.41 38.39 -13.95
C ILE A 88 5.02 37.67 -15.23
N GLU A 89 5.49 38.14 -16.34
CA GLU A 89 5.48 37.46 -17.63
C GLU A 89 6.78 37.76 -18.39
N ILE A 90 7.05 37.03 -19.44
CA ILE A 90 8.21 37.25 -20.29
C ILE A 90 7.77 37.97 -21.55
N GLN A 91 8.27 39.17 -21.79
CA GLN A 91 8.19 39.81 -23.10
C GLN A 91 9.18 39.13 -24.04
N ALA A 92 8.69 38.35 -24.99
CA ALA A 92 9.53 37.60 -25.92
C ALA A 92 10.33 38.54 -26.86
N GLU A 93 11.61 38.23 -27.06
CA GLU A 93 12.52 38.88 -28.01
C GLU A 93 12.91 37.88 -29.13
N GLU A 94 13.05 36.61 -28.81
CA GLU A 94 13.35 35.53 -29.76
C GLU A 94 12.56 34.27 -29.40
N VAL A 95 12.12 33.53 -30.40
CA VAL A 95 11.50 32.21 -30.22
C VAL A 95 12.03 31.21 -31.23
N LYS A 96 12.31 29.99 -30.76
CA LYS A 96 12.69 28.87 -31.60
C LYS A 96 11.82 27.66 -31.26
N ILE A 97 11.21 27.02 -32.26
CA ILE A 97 10.56 25.72 -32.09
C ILE A 97 11.67 24.67 -32.02
N VAL A 98 11.86 24.08 -30.86
CA VAL A 98 12.86 23.02 -30.64
C VAL A 98 12.33 21.70 -31.17
N ASN A 99 11.05 21.39 -30.86
CA ASN A 99 10.39 20.20 -31.36
C ASN A 99 8.87 20.41 -31.47
N LYS A 100 8.27 19.74 -32.44
CA LYS A 100 6.83 19.74 -32.67
C LYS A 100 6.18 18.56 -31.94
N ALA A 101 4.90 18.67 -31.62
CA ALA A 101 4.11 17.60 -31.03
C ALA A 101 2.87 17.31 -31.90
N ALA A 102 2.49 16.05 -31.96
CA ALA A 102 1.16 15.66 -32.43
C ALA A 102 0.11 16.05 -31.37
N THR A 103 -1.16 16.08 -31.77
CA THR A 103 -2.26 16.24 -30.80
C THR A 103 -2.23 15.09 -29.80
N THR A 104 -2.17 15.43 -28.51
CA THR A 104 -2.11 14.44 -27.44
C THR A 104 -3.45 13.71 -27.28
N PRO A 105 -3.43 12.40 -27.00
CA PRO A 105 -4.65 11.61 -26.79
C PRO A 105 -5.37 11.91 -25.48
N MET A 106 -4.79 12.76 -24.64
CA MET A 106 -5.34 13.17 -23.35
C MET A 106 -4.88 14.59 -23.01
N ILE A 107 -5.64 15.25 -22.15
CA ILE A 107 -5.27 16.57 -21.60
C ILE A 107 -4.21 16.39 -20.51
N ILE A 108 -3.13 17.20 -20.61
CA ILE A 108 -2.06 17.20 -19.62
C ILE A 108 -2.36 18.30 -18.60
N ALA A 109 -3.19 17.99 -17.62
CA ALA A 109 -3.62 18.83 -16.51
C ALA A 109 -3.80 18.01 -15.25
N ASP A 110 -3.94 18.65 -14.07
CA ASP A 110 -4.14 17.96 -12.81
C ASP A 110 -5.43 17.13 -12.81
N GLU A 111 -6.51 17.69 -13.33
CA GLU A 111 -7.74 16.97 -13.61
C GLU A 111 -7.77 16.50 -15.07
N THR A 112 -8.13 15.25 -15.29
CA THR A 112 -8.28 14.66 -16.61
C THR A 112 -9.48 13.69 -16.61
N ASP A 113 -10.22 13.69 -17.72
CA ASP A 113 -11.29 12.75 -18.01
C ASP A 113 -10.79 11.47 -18.73
N ALA A 114 -9.49 11.40 -18.97
CA ALA A 114 -8.90 10.25 -19.64
C ALA A 114 -9.04 8.97 -18.82
N LEU A 115 -9.56 7.92 -19.45
CA LEU A 115 -9.68 6.60 -18.86
C LEU A 115 -8.29 6.06 -18.46
N GLU A 116 -8.26 5.23 -17.43
CA GLU A 116 -7.03 4.62 -16.92
C GLU A 116 -6.24 3.89 -18.02
N GLU A 117 -6.92 3.18 -18.92
CA GLU A 117 -6.29 2.49 -20.03
C GLU A 117 -5.50 3.45 -20.96
N THR A 118 -6.09 4.61 -21.28
CA THR A 118 -5.42 5.65 -22.08
C THR A 118 -4.22 6.23 -21.34
N ARG A 119 -4.38 6.53 -20.04
CA ARG A 119 -3.30 7.02 -19.17
C ARG A 119 -2.14 6.02 -19.08
N MET A 120 -2.44 4.73 -18.97
CA MET A 120 -1.44 3.66 -18.92
C MET A 120 -0.75 3.44 -20.26
N LYS A 121 -1.48 3.51 -21.36
CA LYS A 121 -0.93 3.39 -22.73
C LYS A 121 0.01 4.53 -23.07
N TYR A 122 -0.35 5.75 -22.71
CA TYR A 122 0.46 6.95 -22.93
C TYR A 122 1.10 7.45 -21.63
N ARG A 123 1.63 6.53 -20.83
CA ARG A 123 2.13 6.82 -19.48
C ARG A 123 3.16 7.94 -19.44
N TYR A 124 4.01 8.07 -20.44
CA TYR A 124 4.97 9.18 -20.57
C TYR A 124 4.31 10.56 -20.73
N LEU A 125 3.07 10.63 -21.23
CA LEU A 125 2.28 11.86 -21.24
C LEU A 125 1.55 12.07 -19.91
N ASP A 126 0.99 11.01 -19.34
CA ASP A 126 0.35 11.07 -18.02
C ASP A 126 1.33 11.54 -16.95
N LEU A 127 2.60 11.11 -17.02
CA LEU A 127 3.68 11.56 -16.15
C LEU A 127 4.08 13.04 -16.35
N ARG A 128 3.63 13.73 -17.41
CA ARG A 128 3.77 15.19 -17.53
C ARG A 128 2.78 15.97 -16.68
N ARG A 129 1.72 15.34 -16.21
CA ARG A 129 0.72 15.98 -15.35
C ARG A 129 1.36 16.38 -14.02
N PRO A 130 1.19 17.63 -13.55
CA PRO A 130 1.83 18.09 -12.32
C PRO A 130 1.49 17.22 -11.10
N ALA A 131 0.25 16.72 -10.99
CA ALA A 131 -0.17 15.85 -9.91
C ALA A 131 0.69 14.57 -9.82
N LEU A 132 0.91 13.87 -10.95
CA LEU A 132 1.74 12.67 -10.96
C LEU A 132 3.23 12.96 -10.78
N GLN A 133 3.73 14.04 -11.40
CA GLN A 133 5.12 14.48 -11.18
C GLN A 133 5.38 14.75 -9.69
N LYS A 134 4.45 15.44 -9.01
CA LYS A 134 4.53 15.71 -7.58
C LYS A 134 4.62 14.43 -6.75
N ASN A 135 3.84 13.41 -7.10
CA ASN A 135 3.85 12.11 -6.41
C ASN A 135 5.21 11.40 -6.57
N ILE A 136 5.72 11.32 -7.81
CA ILE A 136 7.02 10.69 -8.09
C ILE A 136 8.17 11.45 -7.41
N ILE A 137 8.13 12.79 -7.43
CA ILE A 137 9.12 13.62 -6.74
C ILE A 137 9.04 13.43 -5.23
N ARG A 138 7.82 13.32 -4.67
CA ARG A 138 7.63 13.06 -3.23
C ARG A 138 8.18 11.68 -2.87
N ARG A 139 7.91 10.65 -3.67
CA ARG A 139 8.51 9.32 -3.50
C ARG A 139 10.05 9.37 -3.46
N ALA A 140 10.67 10.12 -4.36
CA ALA A 140 12.12 10.30 -4.37
C ALA A 140 12.65 10.99 -3.10
N LYS A 141 11.89 11.97 -2.55
CA LYS A 141 12.23 12.61 -1.26
C LYS A 141 12.09 11.64 -0.08
N ILE A 142 11.07 10.76 -0.09
CA ILE A 142 10.91 9.70 0.92
C ILE A 142 12.15 8.81 0.92
N VAL A 143 12.57 8.32 -0.23
CA VAL A 143 13.77 7.47 -0.37
C VAL A 143 15.02 8.17 0.19
N ARG A 144 15.21 9.45 -0.15
CA ARG A 144 16.34 10.23 0.37
C ARG A 144 16.32 10.32 1.90
N ALA A 145 15.17 10.65 2.49
CA ALA A 145 15.05 10.75 3.95
C ALA A 145 15.32 9.41 4.65
N ILE A 146 14.96 8.28 4.01
CA ILE A 146 15.24 6.93 4.49
C ILE A 146 16.75 6.66 4.48
N HIS A 147 17.45 6.93 3.37
CA HIS A 147 18.90 6.79 3.30
C HIS A 147 19.59 7.64 4.37
N GLU A 148 19.26 8.93 4.47
CA GLU A 148 19.85 9.84 5.46
C GLU A 148 19.66 9.34 6.91
N TYR A 149 18.49 8.77 7.23
CA TYR A 149 18.24 8.24 8.56
C TYR A 149 19.02 6.96 8.82
N LEU A 150 18.94 5.97 7.93
CA LEU A 150 19.60 4.68 8.13
C LEU A 150 21.13 4.81 8.13
N ASP A 151 21.69 5.69 7.27
CA ASP A 151 23.11 6.01 7.29
C ASP A 151 23.54 6.63 8.65
N SER A 152 22.70 7.52 9.22
CA SER A 152 22.97 8.12 10.53
C SER A 152 22.90 7.12 11.70
N GLU A 153 22.18 6.00 11.52
CA GLU A 153 22.08 4.89 12.46
C GLU A 153 23.10 3.76 12.15
N GLU A 154 24.12 4.05 11.33
CA GLU A 154 25.22 3.15 10.96
C GLU A 154 24.78 1.88 10.22
N PHE A 155 23.64 1.92 9.51
CA PHE A 155 23.25 0.83 8.60
C PHE A 155 24.05 0.87 7.31
N VAL A 156 24.39 -0.30 6.79
CA VAL A 156 25.09 -0.46 5.50
C VAL A 156 24.08 -0.87 4.43
N GLU A 157 24.01 -0.09 3.33
CA GLU A 157 23.21 -0.50 2.17
C GLU A 157 23.95 -1.59 1.39
N ILE A 158 23.33 -2.76 1.24
CA ILE A 158 23.91 -3.91 0.55
C ILE A 158 22.90 -4.47 -0.42
N GLU A 159 23.27 -4.53 -1.70
CA GLU A 159 22.46 -5.19 -2.73
C GLU A 159 22.53 -6.71 -2.59
N THR A 160 21.39 -7.36 -2.74
CA THR A 160 21.24 -8.81 -2.76
C THR A 160 20.88 -9.29 -4.17
N PRO A 161 21.15 -10.57 -4.53
CA PRO A 161 20.88 -11.06 -5.87
C PRO A 161 19.40 -11.00 -6.27
N TYR A 162 19.11 -10.69 -7.52
CA TYR A 162 17.79 -10.86 -8.13
C TYR A 162 17.61 -12.25 -8.79
N LEU A 163 18.68 -12.88 -9.23
CA LEU A 163 18.66 -14.23 -9.78
C LEU A 163 18.91 -15.23 -8.65
N ASN A 164 17.84 -15.69 -8.02
CA ASN A 164 17.89 -16.52 -6.83
C ASN A 164 17.46 -17.96 -7.10
N LYS A 165 17.65 -18.82 -6.11
CA LYS A 165 17.00 -20.12 -6.03
C LYS A 165 15.51 -19.91 -5.69
N SER A 166 14.62 -20.71 -6.29
CA SER A 166 13.21 -20.72 -5.93
C SER A 166 13.02 -21.18 -4.48
N THR A 167 12.46 -20.30 -3.67
CA THR A 167 12.14 -20.53 -2.25
C THR A 167 10.80 -19.86 -1.95
N PRO A 168 9.68 -20.46 -2.37
CA PRO A 168 8.36 -19.83 -2.23
C PRO A 168 8.01 -19.59 -0.77
N GLU A 169 7.78 -18.31 -0.42
CA GLU A 169 7.50 -17.82 0.94
C GLU A 169 6.04 -17.38 1.11
N GLY A 170 5.12 -17.86 0.26
CA GLY A 170 3.70 -17.48 0.31
C GLY A 170 3.11 -17.19 -1.08
N ALA A 171 3.69 -16.29 -1.85
CA ALA A 171 3.33 -16.05 -3.25
C ALA A 171 4.02 -17.04 -4.20
N ARG A 172 3.60 -17.07 -5.46
CA ARG A 172 4.34 -17.79 -6.51
C ARG A 172 5.54 -16.96 -6.96
N ASP A 173 6.63 -17.66 -7.34
CA ASP A 173 7.82 -17.03 -7.87
C ASP A 173 7.69 -16.76 -9.37
N PHE A 174 8.24 -15.63 -9.83
CA PHE A 174 8.55 -15.44 -11.25
C PHE A 174 9.84 -16.22 -11.59
N LEU A 175 9.76 -17.13 -12.54
CA LEU A 175 10.88 -17.99 -12.94
C LEU A 175 11.60 -17.42 -14.16
N VAL A 176 12.94 -17.47 -14.14
CA VAL A 176 13.83 -17.05 -15.23
C VAL A 176 14.65 -18.25 -15.68
N PRO A 177 14.47 -18.74 -16.91
CA PRO A 177 15.20 -19.92 -17.38
C PRO A 177 16.70 -19.63 -17.57
N SER A 178 17.54 -20.63 -17.27
CA SER A 178 18.98 -20.54 -17.44
C SER A 178 19.41 -21.09 -18.82
N ARG A 179 20.02 -20.26 -19.65
CA ARG A 179 20.61 -20.72 -20.93
C ARG A 179 21.84 -21.63 -20.73
N VAL A 180 22.58 -21.41 -19.65
CA VAL A 180 23.84 -22.16 -19.38
C VAL A 180 23.54 -23.51 -18.74
N HIS A 181 22.45 -23.63 -18.00
CA HIS A 181 22.04 -24.85 -17.32
C HIS A 181 20.62 -25.23 -17.78
N ASN A 182 20.51 -25.92 -18.90
CA ASN A 182 19.24 -26.31 -19.49
C ASN A 182 18.36 -27.09 -18.49
N GLY A 183 17.08 -26.74 -18.43
CA GLY A 183 16.11 -27.33 -17.48
C GLY A 183 16.21 -26.76 -16.06
N SER A 184 17.10 -25.80 -15.82
CA SER A 184 17.22 -25.09 -14.54
C SER A 184 16.73 -23.66 -14.66
N PHE A 185 16.17 -23.15 -13.55
CA PHE A 185 15.58 -21.82 -13.48
C PHE A 185 16.13 -21.05 -12.28
N TYR A 186 16.33 -19.75 -12.47
CA TYR A 186 16.37 -18.80 -11.38
C TYR A 186 14.96 -18.38 -11.02
N ALA A 187 14.76 -17.88 -9.81
CA ALA A 187 13.56 -17.20 -9.38
C ALA A 187 13.87 -15.74 -9.04
N LEU A 188 12.95 -14.82 -9.37
CA LEU A 188 13.03 -13.44 -8.90
C LEU A 188 12.61 -13.38 -7.42
N PRO A 189 13.29 -12.59 -6.56
CA PRO A 189 13.09 -12.60 -5.12
C PRO A 189 11.74 -12.01 -4.73
N GLN A 190 11.01 -12.68 -3.85
CA GLN A 190 9.81 -12.13 -3.20
C GLN A 190 10.17 -11.08 -2.15
N SER A 191 11.34 -11.26 -1.52
CA SER A 191 12.03 -10.33 -0.63
C SER A 191 13.49 -10.75 -0.48
N PRO A 192 14.40 -9.93 0.06
CA PRO A 192 15.77 -10.32 0.36
C PRO A 192 15.92 -11.11 1.67
N GLN A 193 14.86 -11.75 2.19
CA GLN A 193 14.77 -12.32 3.54
C GLN A 193 15.94 -13.26 3.89
N LEU A 194 16.28 -14.21 3.03
CA LEU A 194 17.34 -15.16 3.34
C LEU A 194 18.73 -14.51 3.32
N PHE A 195 18.97 -13.63 2.36
CA PHE A 195 20.26 -12.97 2.20
C PHE A 195 20.52 -11.95 3.32
N LYS A 196 19.53 -11.19 3.76
CA LYS A 196 19.72 -10.25 4.87
C LYS A 196 20.06 -10.97 6.18
N GLN A 197 19.46 -12.14 6.44
CA GLN A 197 19.82 -12.95 7.61
C GLN A 197 21.24 -13.51 7.47
N LEU A 198 21.67 -13.94 6.27
CA LEU A 198 23.06 -14.34 6.02
C LEU A 198 24.06 -13.19 6.20
N LEU A 199 23.66 -11.96 5.91
CA LEU A 199 24.50 -10.78 6.19
C LEU A 199 24.69 -10.57 7.70
N MET A 200 23.69 -10.94 8.52
CA MET A 200 23.88 -10.97 9.99
C MET A 200 24.88 -12.04 10.41
N VAL A 201 24.76 -13.26 9.86
CA VAL A 201 25.76 -14.33 10.05
C VAL A 201 27.15 -13.88 9.58
N ALA A 202 27.23 -13.09 8.53
CA ALA A 202 28.48 -12.52 8.00
C ALA A 202 29.04 -11.36 8.86
N GLY A 203 28.33 -10.93 9.91
CA GLY A 203 28.82 -9.94 10.87
C GLY A 203 28.66 -8.48 10.45
N PHE A 204 27.74 -8.16 9.52
CA PHE A 204 27.46 -6.76 9.14
C PHE A 204 26.66 -6.00 10.21
N GLU A 205 25.98 -6.68 11.11
CA GLU A 205 25.22 -6.17 12.24
C GLU A 205 24.02 -5.27 11.88
N ARG A 206 24.14 -4.36 10.92
CA ARG A 206 23.10 -3.42 10.48
C ARG A 206 23.09 -3.33 8.96
N TYR A 207 22.05 -3.88 8.36
CA TYR A 207 21.84 -3.93 6.91
C TYR A 207 20.55 -3.21 6.54
N TYR A 208 20.55 -2.52 5.41
CA TYR A 208 19.33 -2.16 4.70
C TYR A 208 19.49 -2.23 3.19
N GLN A 209 18.35 -2.26 2.50
CA GLN A 209 18.27 -2.17 1.04
C GLN A 209 16.94 -1.55 0.61
N ILE A 210 16.98 -0.68 -0.40
CA ILE A 210 15.78 -0.29 -1.14
C ILE A 210 15.55 -1.38 -2.20
N ALA A 211 14.90 -2.47 -1.79
CA ALA A 211 14.85 -3.73 -2.54
C ALA A 211 13.69 -3.77 -3.53
N ARG A 212 13.96 -4.23 -4.75
CA ARG A 212 12.92 -4.59 -5.71
C ARG A 212 12.45 -6.02 -5.43
N CYS A 213 11.14 -6.20 -5.23
CA CYS A 213 10.50 -7.47 -4.90
C CYS A 213 9.51 -7.86 -5.99
N PHE A 214 9.28 -9.17 -6.15
CA PHE A 214 8.47 -9.75 -7.22
C PHE A 214 7.54 -10.81 -6.64
N ARG A 215 6.24 -10.72 -6.90
CA ARG A 215 5.25 -11.71 -6.46
C ARG A 215 4.23 -11.95 -7.57
N ASP A 216 4.08 -13.20 -7.97
CA ASP A 216 3.06 -13.61 -8.94
C ASP A 216 1.78 -13.96 -8.20
N GLU A 217 0.95 -12.95 -7.98
CA GLU A 217 -0.31 -13.05 -7.25
C GLU A 217 -1.38 -12.13 -7.87
N ASP A 218 -2.62 -12.31 -7.47
CA ASP A 218 -3.73 -11.50 -7.95
C ASP A 218 -3.56 -10.02 -7.61
N LEU A 219 -3.72 -9.15 -8.60
CA LEU A 219 -3.50 -7.72 -8.46
C LEU A 219 -4.73 -6.99 -7.96
N ARG A 220 -4.48 -5.99 -7.11
CA ARG A 220 -5.47 -5.06 -6.56
C ARG A 220 -4.96 -3.62 -6.71
N ALA A 221 -5.72 -2.64 -6.23
CA ALA A 221 -5.28 -1.24 -6.24
C ALA A 221 -3.98 -1.01 -5.45
N ASP A 222 -3.78 -1.79 -4.38
CA ASP A 222 -2.64 -1.74 -3.47
C ASP A 222 -1.64 -2.89 -3.66
N ARG A 223 -1.68 -3.61 -4.80
CA ARG A 223 -0.74 -4.69 -5.17
C ARG A 223 -0.23 -4.54 -6.60
N GLN A 224 1.05 -4.80 -6.76
CA GLN A 224 1.75 -4.86 -8.05
C GLN A 224 2.61 -6.12 -8.10
N PRO A 225 2.82 -6.74 -9.28
CA PRO A 225 3.64 -7.95 -9.40
C PRO A 225 5.12 -7.68 -9.12
N GLU A 226 5.53 -6.43 -9.28
CA GLU A 226 6.84 -5.90 -8.92
C GLU A 226 6.68 -4.61 -8.12
N PHE A 227 7.29 -4.55 -6.95
CA PHE A 227 7.15 -3.44 -5.99
C PHE A 227 8.47 -3.20 -5.24
N THR A 228 8.53 -2.15 -4.45
CA THR A 228 9.75 -1.77 -3.72
C THR A 228 9.50 -1.82 -2.22
N GLN A 229 10.42 -2.43 -1.49
CA GLN A 229 10.48 -2.42 -0.04
C GLN A 229 11.70 -1.64 0.46
N VAL A 230 11.56 -1.02 1.62
CA VAL A 230 12.69 -0.66 2.47
C VAL A 230 12.90 -1.85 3.39
N ASP A 231 13.95 -2.60 3.16
CA ASP A 231 14.22 -3.83 3.88
C ASP A 231 15.39 -3.63 4.84
N VAL A 232 15.21 -4.01 6.10
CA VAL A 232 16.14 -3.72 7.19
C VAL A 232 16.35 -4.97 8.04
N GLU A 233 17.60 -5.24 8.44
CA GLU A 233 17.94 -6.32 9.37
C GLU A 233 19.07 -5.88 10.30
N MET A 234 19.02 -6.32 11.55
CA MET A 234 20.00 -5.93 12.57
C MET A 234 20.23 -7.03 13.59
N SER A 235 21.48 -7.16 14.04
CA SER A 235 21.91 -8.13 15.06
C SER A 235 21.87 -7.50 16.46
N PHE A 236 21.73 -8.36 17.49
CA PHE A 236 21.87 -8.01 18.92
C PHE A 236 20.84 -6.99 19.41
N MET A 237 19.68 -6.88 18.75
CA MET A 237 18.60 -5.99 19.14
C MET A 237 17.35 -6.76 19.50
N ASN A 238 16.68 -6.34 20.56
CA ASN A 238 15.34 -6.82 20.91
C ASN A 238 14.24 -6.08 20.13
N THR A 239 13.02 -6.57 20.22
CA THR A 239 11.85 -6.04 19.53
C THR A 239 11.63 -4.55 19.76
N ASP A 240 11.81 -4.05 21.01
CA ASP A 240 11.62 -2.63 21.33
C ASP A 240 12.66 -1.73 20.65
N GLN A 241 13.89 -2.20 20.55
CA GLN A 241 14.95 -1.47 19.86
C GLN A 241 14.72 -1.42 18.35
N VAL A 242 14.27 -2.53 17.75
CA VAL A 242 13.91 -2.58 16.32
C VAL A 242 12.73 -1.65 16.00
N ILE A 243 11.70 -1.67 16.83
CA ILE A 243 10.56 -0.75 16.75
C ILE A 243 11.04 0.70 16.83
N GLY A 244 11.98 1.01 17.74
CA GLY A 244 12.57 2.35 17.87
C GLY A 244 13.26 2.84 16.59
N ILE A 245 13.98 1.98 15.88
CA ILE A 245 14.58 2.30 14.57
C ILE A 245 13.46 2.59 13.53
N GLY A 246 12.42 1.75 13.48
CA GLY A 246 11.28 1.98 12.58
C GLY A 246 10.55 3.29 12.86
N GLU A 247 10.32 3.63 14.13
CA GLU A 247 9.70 4.88 14.56
C GLU A 247 10.56 6.10 14.18
N GLY A 248 11.87 6.03 14.40
CA GLY A 248 12.80 7.09 14.02
C GLY A 248 12.82 7.34 12.51
N LEU A 249 12.82 6.27 11.70
CA LEU A 249 12.73 6.32 10.25
C LEU A 249 11.43 7.03 9.80
N ILE A 250 10.30 6.61 10.34
CA ILE A 250 9.01 7.22 10.01
C ILE A 250 8.97 8.68 10.43
N LYS A 251 9.43 9.02 11.63
CA LYS A 251 9.51 10.40 12.12
C LYS A 251 10.34 11.30 11.20
N LYS A 252 11.50 10.81 10.75
CA LYS A 252 12.37 11.53 9.78
C LYS A 252 11.64 11.79 8.48
N VAL A 253 11.00 10.76 7.89
CA VAL A 253 10.25 10.90 6.64
C VAL A 253 9.09 11.89 6.79
N MET A 254 8.29 11.77 7.86
CA MET A 254 7.15 12.66 8.10
C MET A 254 7.61 14.11 8.28
N LYS A 255 8.71 14.33 8.98
CA LYS A 255 9.27 15.68 9.18
C LYS A 255 9.77 16.29 7.87
N ASP A 256 10.63 15.57 7.16
CA ASP A 256 11.36 16.12 6.01
C ASP A 256 10.50 16.23 4.74
N VAL A 257 9.55 15.28 4.56
CA VAL A 257 8.76 15.20 3.35
C VAL A 257 7.40 15.88 3.48
N MET A 258 6.75 15.70 4.66
CA MET A 258 5.40 16.19 4.93
C MET A 258 5.38 17.46 5.80
N ASN A 259 6.51 17.80 6.43
CA ASN A 259 6.62 18.83 7.47
C ASN A 259 5.67 18.61 8.66
N ILE A 260 5.49 17.34 9.03
CA ILE A 260 4.67 16.89 10.16
C ILE A 260 5.60 16.30 11.22
N ASP A 261 5.45 16.77 12.46
CA ASP A 261 6.19 16.25 13.60
C ASP A 261 5.32 15.22 14.34
N VAL A 262 5.53 13.94 14.08
CA VAL A 262 4.81 12.84 14.73
C VAL A 262 5.37 12.58 16.12
N GLN A 263 4.47 12.31 17.06
CA GLN A 263 4.84 12.02 18.44
C GLN A 263 5.24 10.55 18.58
N LEU A 264 6.30 10.30 19.33
CA LEU A 264 6.79 8.96 19.66
C LEU A 264 6.66 8.71 21.18
N PRO A 265 6.54 7.46 21.62
CA PRO A 265 6.37 6.24 20.81
C PRO A 265 4.97 6.16 20.17
N PHE A 266 4.85 5.40 19.08
CA PHE A 266 3.52 5.09 18.53
C PHE A 266 2.75 4.16 19.46
N PRO A 267 1.40 4.24 19.49
CA PRO A 267 0.57 3.29 20.21
C PRO A 267 0.89 1.84 19.81
N ARG A 268 0.74 0.92 20.77
CA ARG A 268 0.91 -0.52 20.55
C ARG A 268 -0.36 -1.25 20.90
N MET A 269 -0.65 -2.31 20.20
CA MET A 269 -1.82 -3.16 20.37
C MET A 269 -1.43 -4.62 20.11
N THR A 270 -2.04 -5.56 20.81
CA THR A 270 -1.87 -6.98 20.46
C THR A 270 -2.73 -7.32 19.23
N TRP A 271 -2.33 -8.34 18.48
CA TRP A 271 -3.15 -8.87 17.40
C TRP A 271 -4.55 -9.24 17.90
N HIS A 272 -4.64 -9.87 19.07
CA HIS A 272 -5.93 -10.22 19.68
C HIS A 272 -6.82 -9.00 19.94
N ASP A 273 -6.26 -7.91 20.52
CA ASP A 273 -7.02 -6.69 20.79
C ASP A 273 -7.44 -5.99 19.49
N ALA A 274 -6.61 -6.02 18.46
CA ALA A 274 -6.94 -5.49 17.15
C ALA A 274 -8.12 -6.24 16.53
N MET A 275 -8.09 -7.58 16.56
CA MET A 275 -9.17 -8.42 16.05
C MET A 275 -10.45 -8.30 16.87
N GLU A 276 -10.36 -8.28 18.21
CA GLU A 276 -11.52 -8.12 19.08
C GLU A 276 -12.19 -6.76 18.91
N THR A 277 -11.39 -5.68 18.78
CA THR A 277 -11.89 -4.30 18.77
C THR A 277 -12.27 -3.81 17.38
N TYR A 278 -11.54 -4.22 16.35
CA TYR A 278 -11.69 -3.67 14.99
C TYR A 278 -12.00 -4.72 13.94
N GLY A 279 -11.87 -6.01 14.28
CA GLY A 279 -12.09 -7.13 13.37
C GLY A 279 -11.00 -7.30 12.31
N ILE A 280 -9.85 -6.63 12.48
CA ILE A 280 -8.75 -6.66 11.52
C ILE A 280 -7.43 -6.34 12.23
N ASP A 281 -6.34 -6.97 11.77
CA ASP A 281 -4.98 -6.81 12.26
C ASP A 281 -4.30 -5.48 11.87
N LYS A 282 -4.92 -4.71 10.97
CA LYS A 282 -4.47 -3.39 10.48
C LYS A 282 -5.57 -2.33 10.62
N PRO A 283 -5.97 -1.96 11.84
CA PRO A 283 -7.11 -1.11 12.07
C PRO A 283 -6.86 0.35 11.67
N ASP A 284 -7.89 1.01 11.12
CA ASP A 284 -7.92 2.45 11.03
C ASP A 284 -8.40 3.04 12.37
N THR A 285 -7.49 3.65 13.11
CA THR A 285 -7.75 4.20 14.43
C THR A 285 -8.13 5.69 14.42
N ARG A 286 -8.38 6.27 13.25
CA ARG A 286 -8.79 7.67 13.13
C ARG A 286 -10.23 7.94 13.59
N PHE A 287 -11.05 6.89 13.75
CA PHE A 287 -12.43 7.00 14.19
C PHE A 287 -12.83 5.87 15.15
N ASP A 288 -13.77 6.19 16.04
CA ASP A 288 -14.17 5.33 17.16
C ASP A 288 -15.45 4.55 16.86
N LEU A 289 -15.40 3.61 15.92
CA LEU A 289 -16.46 2.65 15.64
C LEU A 289 -15.92 1.24 15.94
N LYS A 290 -16.11 0.77 17.17
CA LYS A 290 -15.55 -0.49 17.68
C LYS A 290 -16.54 -1.62 17.59
N LEU A 291 -16.03 -2.83 17.36
CA LEU A 291 -16.79 -4.07 17.47
C LEU A 291 -17.08 -4.36 18.94
N VAL A 292 -18.28 -4.88 19.21
CA VAL A 292 -18.71 -5.30 20.53
C VAL A 292 -18.96 -6.81 20.51
N ASN A 293 -18.27 -7.56 21.37
CA ASN A 293 -18.52 -8.99 21.57
C ASN A 293 -19.84 -9.17 22.36
N LEU A 294 -20.75 -9.96 21.83
CA LEU A 294 -22.10 -10.13 22.33
C LEU A 294 -22.43 -11.57 22.75
N ASN A 295 -21.47 -12.51 22.68
CA ASN A 295 -21.71 -13.92 22.96
C ASN A 295 -22.54 -14.15 24.22
N GLU A 296 -22.09 -13.60 25.36
CA GLU A 296 -22.78 -13.73 26.64
C GLU A 296 -24.12 -12.99 26.69
N THR A 297 -24.21 -11.84 26.00
CA THR A 297 -25.41 -10.99 26.03
C THR A 297 -26.58 -11.61 25.26
N VAL A 298 -26.29 -12.38 24.19
CA VAL A 298 -27.34 -12.90 23.31
C VAL A 298 -27.48 -14.43 23.37
N LYS A 299 -26.79 -15.13 24.28
CA LYS A 299 -26.78 -16.60 24.35
C LYS A 299 -28.19 -17.20 24.60
N ASP A 300 -29.02 -16.49 25.34
CA ASP A 300 -30.37 -16.94 25.73
C ASP A 300 -31.48 -16.32 24.87
N VAL A 301 -31.12 -15.59 23.80
CA VAL A 301 -32.07 -14.95 22.87
C VAL A 301 -32.64 -16.01 21.91
N ASP A 302 -33.97 -16.04 21.74
CA ASP A 302 -34.65 -17.00 20.87
C ASP A 302 -34.57 -16.63 19.38
N PHE A 303 -33.36 -16.26 18.92
CA PHE A 303 -33.06 -16.05 17.52
C PHE A 303 -32.14 -17.15 17.01
N VAL A 304 -32.70 -18.03 16.19
CA VAL A 304 -32.06 -19.28 15.73
C VAL A 304 -30.64 -19.06 15.17
N VAL A 305 -30.41 -17.91 14.47
CA VAL A 305 -29.12 -17.63 13.83
C VAL A 305 -28.02 -17.38 14.88
N PHE A 306 -28.32 -16.64 15.96
CA PHE A 306 -27.36 -16.43 17.05
C PHE A 306 -27.17 -17.71 17.86
N LYS A 307 -28.30 -18.36 18.21
CA LYS A 307 -28.28 -19.56 19.01
C LYS A 307 -27.48 -20.69 18.36
N SER A 308 -27.75 -20.99 17.09
CA SER A 308 -27.03 -22.05 16.38
C SER A 308 -25.53 -21.75 16.20
N ALA A 309 -25.15 -20.48 16.00
CA ALA A 309 -23.75 -20.10 15.95
C ALA A 309 -23.04 -20.35 17.29
N LEU A 310 -23.64 -19.88 18.41
CA LEU A 310 -23.05 -20.02 19.74
C LEU A 310 -23.03 -21.46 20.25
N GLU A 311 -24.09 -22.26 19.99
CA GLU A 311 -24.14 -23.68 20.32
C GLU A 311 -23.04 -24.50 19.58
N ALA A 312 -22.62 -24.02 18.41
CA ALA A 312 -21.53 -24.61 17.66
C ALA A 312 -20.13 -24.02 18.02
N GLY A 313 -20.05 -23.26 19.12
CA GLY A 313 -18.80 -22.64 19.56
C GLY A 313 -18.40 -21.38 18.79
N GLY A 314 -19.32 -20.82 18.01
CA GLY A 314 -19.07 -19.62 17.21
C GLY A 314 -19.24 -18.30 17.94
N HIS A 315 -19.37 -17.22 17.18
CA HIS A 315 -19.28 -15.85 17.68
C HIS A 315 -20.41 -14.98 17.16
N VAL A 316 -20.82 -14.01 18.01
CA VAL A 316 -21.73 -12.92 17.66
C VAL A 316 -21.09 -11.60 18.06
N LYS A 317 -20.85 -10.72 17.10
CA LYS A 317 -20.35 -9.36 17.35
C LYS A 317 -21.27 -8.33 16.68
N GLY A 318 -21.20 -7.10 17.16
CA GLY A 318 -21.99 -5.99 16.60
C GLY A 318 -21.23 -4.68 16.50
N LEU A 319 -21.80 -3.76 15.73
CA LEU A 319 -21.39 -2.36 15.60
C LEU A 319 -22.55 -1.46 16.00
N ASN A 320 -22.26 -0.38 16.72
CA ASN A 320 -23.22 0.68 17.01
C ASN A 320 -22.87 1.91 16.16
N VAL A 321 -23.71 2.19 15.15
CA VAL A 321 -23.56 3.36 14.28
C VAL A 321 -24.40 4.50 14.84
N LYS A 322 -23.72 5.39 15.56
CA LYS A 322 -24.32 6.47 16.32
C LYS A 322 -25.12 7.44 15.44
N GLY A 323 -26.39 7.69 15.81
CA GLY A 323 -27.25 8.68 15.18
C GLY A 323 -27.74 8.35 13.77
N GLU A 324 -27.53 7.12 13.28
CA GLU A 324 -27.75 6.77 11.86
C GLU A 324 -29.03 5.94 11.60
N ALA A 325 -29.88 5.73 12.59
CA ALA A 325 -31.11 4.94 12.43
C ALA A 325 -32.00 5.46 11.29
N ASP A 326 -32.21 6.77 11.19
CA ASP A 326 -33.10 7.38 10.19
C ASP A 326 -32.41 7.52 8.82
N ASN A 327 -31.08 7.66 8.78
CA ASN A 327 -30.30 7.85 7.56
C ASN A 327 -30.10 6.56 6.77
N TYR A 328 -30.26 5.39 7.41
CA TYR A 328 -30.10 4.08 6.78
C TYR A 328 -31.47 3.48 6.44
N SER A 329 -31.92 3.70 5.21
CA SER A 329 -33.07 3.03 4.65
C SER A 329 -32.81 1.51 4.51
N ARG A 330 -33.89 0.72 4.32
CA ARG A 330 -33.79 -0.72 4.08
C ARG A 330 -32.80 -1.03 2.93
N LYS A 331 -32.88 -0.26 1.84
CA LYS A 331 -31.98 -0.43 0.67
C LYS A 331 -30.50 -0.25 1.04
N LYS A 332 -30.17 0.74 1.88
CA LYS A 332 -28.79 0.95 2.35
C LYS A 332 -28.32 -0.21 3.24
N ILE A 333 -29.18 -0.71 4.13
CA ILE A 333 -28.83 -1.87 4.98
C ILE A 333 -28.66 -3.14 4.14
N ASP A 334 -29.50 -3.32 3.12
CA ASP A 334 -29.35 -4.44 2.18
C ASP A 334 -28.01 -4.36 1.42
N ALA A 335 -27.52 -3.16 1.07
CA ALA A 335 -26.19 -2.97 0.49
C ALA A 335 -25.05 -3.35 1.47
N LEU A 336 -25.18 -3.01 2.76
CA LEU A 336 -24.24 -3.48 3.80
C LEU A 336 -24.27 -5.00 3.96
N THR A 337 -25.47 -5.61 3.83
CA THR A 337 -25.59 -7.06 3.86
C THR A 337 -24.85 -7.73 2.69
N GLU A 338 -24.97 -7.18 1.49
CA GLU A 338 -24.22 -7.68 0.33
C GLU A 338 -22.69 -7.46 0.51
N LEU A 339 -22.28 -6.39 1.18
CA LEU A 339 -20.88 -6.20 1.55
C LEU A 339 -20.41 -7.29 2.52
N ALA A 340 -21.19 -7.59 3.58
CA ALA A 340 -20.86 -8.66 4.54
C ALA A 340 -20.73 -10.05 3.85
N LYS A 341 -21.61 -10.34 2.90
CA LYS A 341 -21.59 -11.60 2.15
C LYS A 341 -20.31 -11.80 1.33
N LYS A 342 -19.67 -10.72 0.83
CA LYS A 342 -18.37 -10.80 0.15
C LYS A 342 -17.28 -11.37 1.06
N TYR A 343 -17.47 -11.26 2.37
CA TYR A 343 -16.59 -11.80 3.40
C TYR A 343 -17.16 -13.08 4.04
N LYS A 344 -17.95 -13.83 3.27
CA LYS A 344 -18.52 -15.13 3.62
C LYS A 344 -19.57 -15.10 4.74
N ALA A 345 -19.97 -13.94 5.27
CA ALA A 345 -21.06 -13.87 6.23
C ALA A 345 -22.39 -14.28 5.58
N LYS A 346 -23.20 -15.08 6.29
CA LYS A 346 -24.50 -15.57 5.80
C LYS A 346 -25.55 -14.46 5.71
N GLY A 347 -25.39 -13.37 6.47
CA GLY A 347 -26.29 -12.23 6.49
C GLY A 347 -25.85 -11.17 7.50
N LEU A 348 -26.62 -10.08 7.56
CA LEU A 348 -26.44 -8.99 8.49
C LEU A 348 -27.76 -8.76 9.25
N ALA A 349 -27.78 -9.02 10.56
CA ALA A 349 -28.90 -8.66 11.41
C ALA A 349 -28.78 -7.19 11.85
N TRP A 350 -29.90 -6.53 12.10
CA TRP A 350 -29.90 -5.13 12.48
C TRP A 350 -31.08 -4.72 13.34
N LEU A 351 -30.88 -3.66 14.13
CA LEU A 351 -31.88 -2.97 14.93
C LEU A 351 -31.71 -1.46 14.80
N LYS A 352 -32.82 -0.73 14.90
CA LYS A 352 -32.86 0.73 15.01
C LYS A 352 -33.41 1.10 16.38
N VAL A 353 -32.73 1.97 17.09
CA VAL A 353 -33.18 2.52 18.35
C VAL A 353 -33.88 3.84 18.06
N THR A 354 -35.18 3.92 18.33
CA THR A 354 -36.02 5.10 18.06
C THR A 354 -36.68 5.60 19.31
N ASP A 355 -37.27 6.80 19.29
CA ASP A 355 -38.07 7.36 20.36
C ASP A 355 -39.34 6.53 20.71
N LYS A 356 -39.77 5.68 19.76
CA LYS A 356 -40.89 4.74 19.91
C LYS A 356 -40.48 3.34 20.36
N GLY A 357 -39.18 3.15 20.64
CA GLY A 357 -38.61 1.86 21.01
C GLY A 357 -37.71 1.28 19.95
N VAL A 358 -37.28 0.03 20.14
CA VAL A 358 -36.39 -0.66 19.23
C VAL A 358 -37.17 -1.34 18.12
N SER A 359 -36.75 -1.14 16.88
CA SER A 359 -37.38 -1.73 15.69
C SER A 359 -36.37 -2.44 14.84
N GLY A 360 -36.78 -3.47 14.11
CA GLY A 360 -35.94 -4.26 13.21
C GLY A 360 -36.37 -5.72 13.13
N PRO A 361 -35.83 -6.50 12.18
CA PRO A 361 -36.29 -7.85 11.91
C PRO A 361 -36.08 -8.83 13.08
N ILE A 362 -35.09 -8.53 13.94
CA ILE A 362 -34.76 -9.42 15.08
C ILE A 362 -35.33 -8.93 16.41
N ALA A 363 -35.94 -7.74 16.49
CA ALA A 363 -36.45 -7.16 17.74
C ALA A 363 -37.47 -8.10 18.47
N LYS A 364 -38.30 -8.81 17.73
CA LYS A 364 -39.33 -9.70 18.24
C LYS A 364 -38.83 -10.95 18.97
N PHE A 365 -37.52 -11.26 18.86
CA PHE A 365 -36.90 -12.42 19.50
C PHE A 365 -36.31 -12.11 20.87
N PHE A 366 -36.31 -10.86 21.29
CA PHE A 366 -35.77 -10.40 22.57
C PHE A 366 -36.89 -10.14 23.58
N THR A 367 -36.69 -10.54 24.82
CA THR A 367 -37.49 -10.04 25.93
C THR A 367 -37.08 -8.59 26.24
N GLU A 368 -37.89 -7.86 27.07
CA GLU A 368 -37.55 -6.49 27.48
C GLU A 368 -36.21 -6.43 28.23
N GLU A 369 -35.92 -7.41 29.10
CA GLU A 369 -34.69 -7.51 29.86
C GLU A 369 -33.49 -7.78 28.94
N GLN A 370 -33.65 -8.72 27.99
CA GLN A 370 -32.58 -9.03 27.00
C GLN A 370 -32.29 -7.84 26.09
N MET A 371 -33.34 -7.12 25.66
CA MET A 371 -33.19 -5.91 24.85
C MET A 371 -32.48 -4.81 25.65
N SER A 372 -32.86 -4.61 26.91
CA SER A 372 -32.17 -3.64 27.78
C SER A 372 -30.71 -3.95 27.97
N ALA A 373 -30.37 -5.22 28.23
CA ALA A 373 -28.97 -5.67 28.35
C ALA A 373 -28.18 -5.49 27.06
N LEU A 374 -28.80 -5.76 25.90
CA LEU A 374 -28.16 -5.52 24.60
C LEU A 374 -27.86 -4.04 24.37
N LEU A 375 -28.84 -3.15 24.63
CA LEU A 375 -28.64 -1.71 24.46
C LEU A 375 -27.56 -1.16 25.38
N GLU A 376 -27.54 -1.60 26.64
CA GLU A 376 -26.49 -1.24 27.60
C GLU A 376 -25.10 -1.71 27.09
N LYS A 377 -24.99 -3.00 26.70
CA LYS A 377 -23.73 -3.58 26.21
C LYS A 377 -23.20 -2.88 24.96
N MET A 378 -24.12 -2.46 24.06
CA MET A 378 -23.79 -1.73 22.83
C MET A 378 -23.62 -0.22 23.07
N ASN A 379 -23.82 0.27 24.29
CA ASN A 379 -23.90 1.72 24.60
C ASN A 379 -24.82 2.45 23.61
N ALA A 380 -26.02 1.91 23.40
CA ALA A 380 -26.95 2.38 22.38
C ALA A 380 -27.90 3.44 22.91
N GLU A 381 -28.14 4.46 22.10
CA GLU A 381 -29.02 5.59 22.39
C GLU A 381 -30.10 5.74 21.29
N VAL A 382 -31.14 6.53 21.58
CA VAL A 382 -32.16 6.86 20.57
C VAL A 382 -31.50 7.53 19.37
N GLY A 383 -31.77 7.01 18.17
CA GLY A 383 -31.18 7.44 16.91
C GLY A 383 -30.12 6.48 16.37
N ASP A 384 -29.67 5.48 17.13
CA ASP A 384 -28.58 4.59 16.75
C ASP A 384 -29.03 3.43 15.85
N LEU A 385 -28.17 3.02 14.93
CA LEU A 385 -28.31 1.82 14.11
C LEU A 385 -27.35 0.74 14.63
N LEU A 386 -27.89 -0.41 15.02
CA LEU A 386 -27.12 -1.55 15.50
C LEU A 386 -27.05 -2.61 14.40
N LEU A 387 -25.84 -3.07 14.11
CA LEU A 387 -25.54 -4.08 13.08
C LEU A 387 -24.87 -5.29 13.73
N PHE A 388 -25.24 -6.52 13.30
CA PHE A 388 -24.74 -7.76 13.91
C PHE A 388 -24.38 -8.78 12.86
N VAL A 389 -23.24 -9.46 13.08
CA VAL A 389 -22.84 -10.64 12.33
C VAL A 389 -22.60 -11.79 13.30
N SER A 390 -23.01 -12.98 12.90
CA SER A 390 -22.75 -14.24 13.63
C SER A 390 -22.30 -15.34 12.66
N ASP A 391 -21.31 -16.09 13.07
CA ASP A 391 -20.83 -17.29 12.35
C ASP A 391 -20.10 -18.23 13.32
N THR A 392 -19.90 -19.48 12.91
CA THR A 392 -19.06 -20.44 13.62
C THR A 392 -17.58 -20.11 13.51
N HIS A 393 -17.17 -19.42 12.43
CA HIS A 393 -15.79 -19.03 12.17
C HIS A 393 -15.55 -17.60 12.63
N TYR A 394 -14.63 -17.44 13.57
CA TYR A 394 -14.26 -16.13 14.14
C TYR A 394 -13.86 -15.10 13.08
N MET A 395 -13.03 -15.51 12.10
CA MET A 395 -12.54 -14.62 11.04
C MET A 395 -13.67 -14.11 10.14
N VAL A 396 -14.69 -14.90 9.86
CA VAL A 396 -15.87 -14.47 9.06
C VAL A 396 -16.60 -13.32 9.75
N VAL A 397 -16.80 -13.42 11.08
CA VAL A 397 -17.44 -12.36 11.87
C VAL A 397 -16.60 -11.08 11.88
N CYS A 398 -15.30 -11.24 12.10
CA CYS A 398 -14.35 -10.12 12.14
C CYS A 398 -14.22 -9.42 10.78
N ASP A 399 -13.92 -10.15 9.71
CA ASP A 399 -13.73 -9.59 8.36
C ASP A 399 -14.98 -8.86 7.85
N ALA A 400 -16.15 -9.45 8.04
CA ALA A 400 -17.41 -8.85 7.60
C ALA A 400 -17.68 -7.53 8.34
N LEU A 401 -17.51 -7.50 9.66
CA LEU A 401 -17.73 -6.28 10.46
C LEU A 401 -16.63 -5.24 10.22
N ALA A 402 -15.37 -5.63 10.03
CA ALA A 402 -14.29 -4.72 9.68
C ALA A 402 -14.55 -4.05 8.32
N ALA A 403 -15.02 -4.81 7.32
CA ALA A 403 -15.38 -4.26 6.02
C ALA A 403 -16.53 -3.24 6.12
N ILE A 404 -17.58 -3.56 6.88
CA ILE A 404 -18.69 -2.64 7.16
C ILE A 404 -18.18 -1.40 7.90
N ARG A 405 -17.37 -1.58 8.94
CA ARG A 405 -16.76 -0.50 9.73
C ARG A 405 -16.00 0.48 8.84
N ASN A 406 -15.11 -0.03 7.99
CA ASN A 406 -14.29 0.80 7.11
C ASN A 406 -15.14 1.51 6.03
N HIS A 407 -16.16 0.83 5.50
CA HIS A 407 -17.12 1.43 4.57
C HIS A 407 -17.87 2.60 5.22
N LEU A 408 -18.41 2.39 6.42
CA LEU A 408 -19.12 3.41 7.19
C LEU A 408 -18.22 4.58 7.58
N GLY A 409 -16.97 4.31 7.98
CA GLY A 409 -15.98 5.34 8.29
C GLY A 409 -15.75 6.30 7.13
N LYS A 410 -15.69 5.78 5.90
CA LYS A 410 -15.54 6.56 4.67
C LYS A 410 -16.84 7.26 4.26
N GLU A 411 -17.97 6.53 4.24
CA GLU A 411 -19.29 7.08 3.83
C GLU A 411 -19.73 8.22 4.73
N LEU A 412 -19.60 8.04 6.04
CA LEU A 412 -20.02 9.00 7.07
C LEU A 412 -18.95 10.06 7.36
N LYS A 413 -17.77 9.99 6.70
CA LYS A 413 -16.65 10.92 6.89
C LYS A 413 -16.24 11.06 8.36
N LEU A 414 -16.10 9.92 9.06
CA LEU A 414 -15.81 9.88 10.49
C LEU A 414 -14.36 10.29 10.84
N TYR A 415 -13.52 10.59 9.86
CA TYR A 415 -12.12 10.98 10.04
C TYR A 415 -11.67 12.08 9.07
N ASP A 416 -10.64 12.82 9.46
CA ASP A 416 -9.94 13.74 8.56
C ASP A 416 -8.96 12.92 7.68
N PRO A 417 -9.09 12.95 6.34
CA PRO A 417 -8.20 12.22 5.44
C PRO A 417 -6.74 12.70 5.49
N ARG A 418 -6.47 13.87 6.10
CA ARG A 418 -5.12 14.41 6.27
C ARG A 418 -4.44 13.95 7.57
N GLN A 419 -5.15 13.23 8.42
CA GLN A 419 -4.63 12.69 9.67
C GLN A 419 -3.84 11.40 9.41
N PHE A 420 -2.71 11.27 10.08
CA PHE A 420 -1.84 10.10 10.02
C PHE A 420 -1.76 9.46 11.41
N ASN A 421 -2.43 8.33 11.60
CA ASN A 421 -2.40 7.55 12.83
C ASN A 421 -1.56 6.31 12.62
N PHE A 422 -0.35 6.30 13.18
CA PHE A 422 0.53 5.15 13.21
C PHE A 422 0.23 4.28 14.43
N LEU A 423 0.39 2.96 14.27
CA LEU A 423 0.11 1.96 15.29
C LEU A 423 0.99 0.73 15.07
N TRP A 424 1.60 0.19 16.13
CA TRP A 424 2.20 -1.13 16.08
C TRP A 424 1.20 -2.18 16.55
N VAL A 425 1.06 -3.24 15.76
CA VAL A 425 0.35 -4.45 16.14
C VAL A 425 1.39 -5.54 16.37
N GLY A 426 1.30 -6.23 17.49
CA GLY A 426 2.24 -7.29 17.88
C GLY A 426 1.53 -8.51 18.41
N ASP A 427 2.29 -9.46 18.94
CA ASP A 427 1.77 -10.69 19.55
C ASP A 427 0.88 -11.49 18.58
N PHE A 428 1.34 -11.62 17.34
CA PHE A 428 0.65 -12.42 16.33
C PHE A 428 0.67 -13.90 16.68
N PRO A 429 -0.36 -14.68 16.26
CA PRO A 429 -0.22 -16.13 16.19
C PRO A 429 1.01 -16.50 15.32
N MET A 430 1.78 -17.48 15.73
CA MET A 430 2.90 -17.97 14.93
C MET A 430 2.41 -18.76 13.71
N PHE A 431 1.31 -19.45 13.86
CA PHE A 431 0.73 -20.37 12.88
C PHE A 431 -0.74 -20.07 12.62
N GLU A 432 -1.16 -20.30 11.39
CA GLU A 432 -2.55 -20.33 10.95
C GLU A 432 -2.91 -21.72 10.46
N TYR A 433 -4.00 -22.31 10.95
CA TYR A 433 -4.44 -23.63 10.52
C TYR A 433 -5.37 -23.55 9.31
N SER A 434 -5.03 -24.27 8.24
CA SER A 434 -5.91 -24.45 7.09
C SER A 434 -6.74 -25.70 7.25
N GLU A 435 -8.06 -25.56 7.37
CA GLU A 435 -8.98 -26.70 7.39
C GLU A 435 -9.00 -27.44 6.05
N GLU A 436 -8.80 -26.73 4.94
CA GLU A 436 -8.77 -27.29 3.58
C GLU A 436 -7.56 -28.21 3.37
N ASP A 437 -6.36 -27.76 3.82
CA ASP A 437 -5.12 -28.51 3.65
C ASP A 437 -4.79 -29.41 4.84
N GLY A 438 -5.53 -29.28 5.96
CA GLY A 438 -5.32 -30.04 7.19
C GLY A 438 -3.96 -29.83 7.85
N ARG A 439 -3.35 -28.64 7.69
CA ARG A 439 -2.02 -28.31 8.22
C ARG A 439 -1.88 -26.85 8.63
N TYR A 440 -0.82 -26.57 9.38
CA TYR A 440 -0.42 -25.20 9.72
C TYR A 440 0.38 -24.52 8.61
N TYR A 441 0.18 -23.22 8.49
CA TYR A 441 0.99 -22.28 7.72
C TYR A 441 1.63 -21.26 8.68
N ALA A 442 2.77 -20.72 8.32
CA ALA A 442 3.33 -19.61 9.06
C ALA A 442 2.49 -18.34 8.83
N MET A 443 2.13 -17.64 9.90
CA MET A 443 1.38 -16.38 9.79
C MET A 443 2.18 -15.32 9.04
N HIS A 444 3.50 -15.23 9.27
CA HIS A 444 4.44 -14.35 8.57
C HIS A 444 5.34 -15.16 7.62
N HIS A 445 6.39 -15.79 8.16
CA HIS A 445 7.32 -16.63 7.39
C HIS A 445 7.96 -17.69 8.30
N PRO A 446 8.54 -18.78 7.75
CA PRO A 446 9.06 -19.91 8.53
C PRO A 446 10.24 -19.58 9.47
N PHE A 447 10.86 -18.41 9.30
CA PHE A 447 12.03 -17.97 10.08
C PHE A 447 11.67 -17.06 11.25
N THR A 448 10.38 -16.81 11.47
CA THR A 448 9.87 -16.01 12.61
C THR A 448 10.07 -16.77 13.90
N ARG A 449 10.66 -16.08 14.91
CA ARG A 449 10.85 -16.64 16.24
C ARG A 449 9.55 -16.62 17.05
N PRO A 450 9.20 -17.70 17.76
CA PRO A 450 8.16 -17.64 18.78
C PRO A 450 8.60 -16.76 19.94
N LYS A 451 7.66 -16.26 20.73
CA LYS A 451 7.99 -15.63 22.01
C LYS A 451 8.73 -16.61 22.92
N ASP A 452 9.65 -16.12 23.74
CA ASP A 452 10.40 -16.97 24.68
C ASP A 452 9.49 -17.73 25.65
N SER A 453 8.34 -17.16 26.01
CA SER A 453 7.30 -17.82 26.81
C SER A 453 6.61 -19.00 26.12
N ASP A 454 6.69 -19.07 24.78
CA ASP A 454 5.91 -19.97 23.95
C ASP A 454 6.77 -20.99 23.18
N LEU A 455 8.09 -21.05 23.49
CA LEU A 455 9.03 -21.97 22.83
C LEU A 455 8.56 -23.44 22.84
N ASP A 456 7.98 -23.89 23.96
CA ASP A 456 7.48 -25.27 24.08
C ASP A 456 6.18 -25.50 23.31
N LYS A 457 5.40 -24.45 23.04
CA LYS A 457 4.11 -24.55 22.35
C LYS A 457 4.24 -24.91 20.88
N ILE A 458 5.39 -24.69 20.25
CA ILE A 458 5.62 -25.09 18.85
C ILE A 458 5.24 -26.55 18.64
N ASP A 459 5.58 -27.44 19.58
CA ASP A 459 5.33 -28.88 19.46
C ASP A 459 4.07 -29.31 20.21
N THR A 460 3.71 -28.61 21.30
CA THR A 460 2.65 -29.07 22.20
C THR A 460 1.31 -28.40 21.94
N ASP A 461 1.30 -27.16 21.49
CA ASP A 461 0.09 -26.35 21.26
C ASP A 461 0.32 -25.27 20.19
N PRO A 462 0.60 -25.64 18.93
CA PRO A 462 0.91 -24.68 17.85
C PRO A 462 -0.21 -23.66 17.63
N ALA A 463 -1.47 -24.01 17.89
CA ALA A 463 -2.61 -23.11 17.72
C ALA A 463 -2.56 -21.88 18.64
N ASN A 464 -1.92 -21.99 19.82
CA ASN A 464 -1.78 -20.93 20.82
C ASN A 464 -0.33 -20.43 20.96
N CYS A 465 0.53 -20.76 20.00
CA CYS A 465 1.90 -20.28 19.96
C CYS A 465 1.95 -18.87 19.40
N LEU A 466 2.48 -17.90 20.14
CA LEU A 466 2.63 -16.52 19.71
C LEU A 466 4.03 -16.27 19.14
N ALA A 467 4.08 -15.52 18.04
CA ALA A 467 5.31 -15.04 17.43
C ALA A 467 5.80 -13.74 18.07
N ASP A 468 7.12 -13.56 18.12
CA ASP A 468 7.74 -12.26 18.39
C ASP A 468 7.82 -11.45 17.10
N ALA A 469 6.61 -11.11 16.58
CA ALA A 469 6.39 -10.40 15.35
C ALA A 469 5.60 -9.11 15.58
N TYR A 470 5.78 -8.15 14.70
CA TYR A 470 5.21 -6.81 14.81
C TYR A 470 5.00 -6.20 13.43
N ASP A 471 3.83 -5.59 13.22
CA ASP A 471 3.48 -4.84 12.02
C ASP A 471 3.24 -3.38 12.34
N ILE A 472 3.75 -2.49 11.48
CA ILE A 472 3.43 -1.07 11.52
C ILE A 472 2.24 -0.78 10.60
N VAL A 473 1.21 -0.18 11.19
CA VAL A 473 -0.04 0.16 10.54
C VAL A 473 -0.18 1.66 10.41
N LEU A 474 -0.66 2.14 9.29
CA LEU A 474 -1.06 3.53 9.06
C LEU A 474 -2.46 3.59 8.46
N ASN A 475 -3.41 4.20 9.19
CA ASN A 475 -4.73 4.52 8.66
C ASN A 475 -5.48 3.32 8.03
N GLY A 476 -5.38 2.15 8.61
CA GLY A 476 -6.02 0.93 8.09
C GLY A 476 -5.21 0.16 7.05
N PHE A 477 -3.96 0.53 6.82
CA PHE A 477 -3.04 -0.15 5.92
C PHE A 477 -1.82 -0.65 6.70
N GLU A 478 -1.46 -1.89 6.51
CA GLU A 478 -0.17 -2.43 6.90
C GLU A 478 0.91 -1.77 6.03
N LEU A 479 1.75 -0.96 6.64
CA LEU A 479 2.91 -0.37 5.95
C LEU A 479 4.04 -1.38 5.77
N GLY A 480 4.16 -2.28 6.70
CA GLY A 480 5.17 -3.30 6.73
C GLY A 480 5.20 -4.02 8.05
N GLY A 481 6.06 -5.00 8.16
CA GLY A 481 6.18 -5.80 9.36
C GLY A 481 7.54 -6.44 9.50
N GLY A 482 7.74 -7.07 10.63
CA GLY A 482 8.97 -7.75 10.97
C GLY A 482 8.84 -8.69 12.16
N SER A 483 9.95 -9.29 12.53
CA SER A 483 10.01 -10.18 13.69
C SER A 483 11.43 -10.33 14.22
N GLN A 484 11.54 -10.87 15.42
CA GLN A 484 12.73 -11.59 15.82
C GLN A 484 12.88 -12.85 14.94
N ARG A 485 14.11 -13.25 14.63
CA ARG A 485 14.39 -14.42 13.80
C ARG A 485 14.83 -15.60 14.64
N ILE A 486 14.49 -16.79 14.15
CA ILE A 486 15.13 -18.00 14.64
C ILE A 486 16.58 -17.99 14.17
N TYR A 487 17.52 -18.21 15.06
CA TYR A 487 18.95 -18.29 14.78
C TYR A 487 19.58 -19.59 15.28
N GLU A 488 18.81 -20.39 16.02
CA GLU A 488 19.21 -21.72 16.47
C GLU A 488 18.72 -22.78 15.48
N GLU A 489 19.64 -23.65 15.01
CA GLU A 489 19.33 -24.73 14.06
C GLU A 489 18.22 -25.65 14.57
N GLU A 490 18.29 -26.06 15.85
CA GLU A 490 17.30 -26.95 16.48
C GLU A 490 15.91 -26.35 16.51
N LEU A 491 15.78 -25.05 16.87
CA LEU A 491 14.51 -24.36 16.91
C LEU A 491 13.92 -24.20 15.51
N GLN A 492 14.78 -23.92 14.50
CA GLN A 492 14.36 -23.82 13.11
C GLN A 492 13.81 -25.17 12.56
N ASP A 493 14.45 -26.26 12.93
CA ASP A 493 13.99 -27.60 12.55
C ASP A 493 12.60 -27.91 13.14
N ARG A 494 12.38 -27.56 14.42
CA ARG A 494 11.07 -27.70 15.07
C ARG A 494 9.99 -26.86 14.37
N ALA A 495 10.30 -25.61 14.02
CA ALA A 495 9.37 -24.74 13.29
C ALA A 495 9.00 -25.31 11.92
N PHE A 496 9.96 -25.84 11.16
CA PHE A 496 9.69 -26.49 9.88
C PHE A 496 8.81 -27.72 10.03
N LYS A 497 9.05 -28.55 11.03
CA LYS A 497 8.22 -29.73 11.32
C LYS A 497 6.78 -29.37 11.67
N ALA A 498 6.58 -28.32 12.48
CA ALA A 498 5.24 -27.81 12.79
C ALA A 498 4.47 -27.34 11.54
N LEU A 499 5.19 -26.83 10.54
CA LEU A 499 4.66 -26.43 9.23
C LEU A 499 4.47 -27.60 8.24
N GLY A 500 4.81 -28.83 8.65
CA GLY A 500 4.69 -30.02 7.82
C GLY A 500 5.75 -30.16 6.72
N PHE A 501 6.92 -29.52 6.86
CA PHE A 501 8.03 -29.72 5.93
C PHE A 501 8.69 -31.09 6.18
N THR A 502 8.97 -31.84 5.11
CA THR A 502 9.82 -33.03 5.19
C THR A 502 11.29 -32.65 5.15
N GLN A 503 12.16 -33.50 5.67
CA GLN A 503 13.60 -33.24 5.69
C GLN A 503 14.16 -33.02 4.26
N GLU A 504 13.72 -33.83 3.30
CA GLU A 504 14.14 -33.71 1.90
C GLU A 504 13.75 -32.33 1.31
N ARG A 505 12.58 -31.81 1.71
CA ARG A 505 12.12 -30.49 1.27
C ARG A 505 12.91 -29.38 1.93
N ILE A 506 13.22 -29.50 3.23
CA ILE A 506 14.08 -28.55 3.95
C ILE A 506 15.45 -28.49 3.29
N ASP A 507 16.09 -29.62 3.10
CA ASP A 507 17.44 -29.71 2.50
C ASP A 507 17.45 -29.14 1.08
N ALA A 508 16.42 -29.45 0.28
CA ALA A 508 16.32 -28.98 -1.09
C ALA A 508 16.09 -27.46 -1.18
N GLN A 509 15.27 -26.87 -0.32
CA GLN A 509 14.90 -25.45 -0.40
C GLN A 509 15.77 -24.55 0.48
N PHE A 510 16.02 -24.94 1.72
CA PHE A 510 16.59 -24.08 2.77
C PHE A 510 17.88 -24.63 3.38
N GLY A 511 18.35 -25.84 3.01
CA GLY A 511 19.52 -26.47 3.62
C GLY A 511 20.75 -25.57 3.63
N TRP A 512 21.05 -24.92 2.48
CA TRP A 512 22.16 -23.97 2.35
C TRP A 512 22.07 -22.76 3.29
N PHE A 513 20.88 -22.36 3.67
CA PHE A 513 20.62 -21.25 4.57
C PHE A 513 20.71 -21.69 6.04
N VAL A 514 20.09 -22.83 6.39
CA VAL A 514 20.11 -23.38 7.77
C VAL A 514 21.51 -23.81 8.15
N ASP A 515 22.29 -24.35 7.22
CA ASP A 515 23.71 -24.72 7.46
C ASP A 515 24.55 -23.52 7.94
N ALA A 516 24.20 -22.29 7.55
CA ALA A 516 24.93 -21.11 8.01
C ALA A 516 24.76 -20.86 9.52
N PHE A 517 23.69 -21.33 10.15
CA PHE A 517 23.45 -21.13 11.57
C PHE A 517 24.46 -21.88 12.45
N ARG A 518 25.05 -22.96 11.94
CA ARG A 518 26.13 -23.72 12.61
C ARG A 518 27.38 -22.92 12.87
N TYR A 519 27.57 -21.81 12.15
CA TYR A 519 28.78 -20.99 12.23
C TYR A 519 28.60 -19.76 13.14
N GLY A 520 27.67 -19.82 14.11
CA GLY A 520 27.50 -18.77 15.10
C GLY A 520 26.60 -17.63 14.59
N ALA A 521 25.42 -17.96 14.13
CA ALA A 521 24.41 -16.95 13.79
C ALA A 521 24.06 -16.10 15.03
N PRO A 522 24.13 -14.76 14.97
CA PRO A 522 23.75 -13.92 16.09
C PRO A 522 22.23 -13.88 16.25
N PRO A 523 21.70 -13.54 17.46
CA PRO A 523 20.33 -13.07 17.57
C PRO A 523 20.12 -11.88 16.64
N HIS A 524 19.09 -11.91 15.80
CA HIS A 524 18.83 -10.85 14.83
C HIS A 524 17.34 -10.67 14.58
N ALA A 525 16.99 -9.49 14.11
CA ALA A 525 15.64 -9.08 13.85
C ALA A 525 15.61 -8.03 12.73
N GLY A 526 14.46 -7.82 12.14
CA GLY A 526 14.33 -6.79 11.12
C GLY A 526 12.88 -6.54 10.76
N PHE A 527 12.71 -5.63 9.82
CA PHE A 527 11.41 -5.31 9.23
C PHE A 527 11.55 -4.95 7.76
N ALA A 528 10.44 -4.98 7.06
CA ALA A 528 10.34 -4.45 5.70
C ALA A 528 9.16 -3.50 5.62
N LEU A 529 9.37 -2.30 5.05
CA LEU A 529 8.31 -1.34 4.76
C LEU A 529 8.01 -1.33 3.27
N GLY A 530 6.72 -1.43 2.90
CA GLY A 530 6.28 -1.26 1.51
C GLY A 530 6.43 0.20 1.09
N LEU A 531 7.52 0.54 0.40
CA LEU A 531 7.82 1.91 -0.02
C LEU A 531 6.71 2.50 -0.90
N ASP A 532 6.19 1.69 -1.83
CA ASP A 532 5.13 2.15 -2.73
C ASP A 532 3.85 2.47 -1.97
N ARG A 533 3.46 1.64 -0.99
CA ARG A 533 2.29 1.86 -0.14
C ARG A 533 2.49 3.08 0.76
N PHE A 534 3.66 3.24 1.36
CA PHE A 534 3.98 4.41 2.16
C PHE A 534 3.89 5.70 1.32
N ALA A 535 4.49 5.71 0.13
CA ALA A 535 4.39 6.84 -0.80
C ALA A 535 2.93 7.12 -1.22
N MET A 536 2.13 6.08 -1.51
CA MET A 536 0.71 6.19 -1.85
C MET A 536 -0.07 6.91 -0.76
N LEU A 537 0.09 6.48 0.49
CA LEU A 537 -0.60 7.07 1.64
C LEU A 537 -0.17 8.52 1.90
N LEU A 538 1.13 8.83 1.82
CA LEU A 538 1.65 10.19 1.99
C LEU A 538 1.27 11.12 0.83
N CYS A 539 0.99 10.58 -0.34
CA CYS A 539 0.48 11.34 -1.48
C CYS A 539 -1.04 11.51 -1.46
N GLY A 540 -1.77 10.80 -0.58
CA GLY A 540 -3.22 10.79 -0.54
C GLY A 540 -3.83 10.14 -1.78
N CYS A 541 -3.17 9.12 -2.33
CA CYS A 541 -3.62 8.38 -3.50
C CYS A 541 -4.33 7.09 -3.11
N ASP A 542 -5.31 6.69 -3.92
CA ASP A 542 -6.07 5.45 -3.72
C ASP A 542 -5.42 4.23 -4.43
N SER A 543 -4.35 4.45 -5.22
CA SER A 543 -3.70 3.38 -6.00
C SER A 543 -2.17 3.53 -6.02
N LEU A 544 -1.46 2.41 -5.93
CA LEU A 544 -0.01 2.34 -6.13
C LEU A 544 0.42 2.85 -7.52
N ARG A 545 -0.46 2.74 -8.51
CA ARG A 545 -0.19 3.20 -9.88
C ARG A 545 0.05 4.71 -9.98
N ASP A 546 -0.37 5.49 -8.98
CA ASP A 546 -0.15 6.94 -8.95
C ASP A 546 1.21 7.33 -8.35
N VAL A 547 1.94 6.40 -7.75
CA VAL A 547 3.27 6.61 -7.14
C VAL A 547 4.39 5.75 -7.75
N ILE A 548 4.05 4.91 -8.75
CA ILE A 548 5.00 4.12 -9.54
C ILE A 548 5.03 4.68 -10.95
N ALA A 549 6.23 4.95 -11.48
CA ALA A 549 6.37 5.58 -12.80
C ALA A 549 5.73 4.76 -13.93
N PHE A 550 6.03 3.46 -14.00
CA PHE A 550 5.53 2.53 -15.03
C PHE A 550 4.94 1.26 -14.39
N PRO A 551 3.74 1.37 -13.79
CA PRO A 551 3.09 0.23 -13.15
C PRO A 551 2.46 -0.72 -14.17
N LYS A 552 2.08 -1.94 -13.72
CA LYS A 552 1.18 -2.82 -14.45
C LYS A 552 -0.27 -2.47 -14.15
N ASN A 553 -1.18 -2.80 -15.09
CA ASN A 553 -2.63 -2.74 -14.85
C ASN A 553 -3.12 -3.93 -14.02
N THR A 554 -4.42 -4.01 -13.76
CA THR A 554 -5.02 -5.10 -12.96
C THR A 554 -4.89 -6.49 -13.58
N SER A 555 -4.63 -6.58 -14.89
CA SER A 555 -4.37 -7.84 -15.60
C SER A 555 -2.87 -8.18 -15.68
N ALA A 556 -2.03 -7.58 -14.84
CA ALA A 556 -0.56 -7.75 -14.82
C ALA A 556 0.13 -7.40 -16.15
N THR A 557 -0.49 -6.56 -17.01
CA THR A 557 0.08 -6.15 -18.29
C THR A 557 0.54 -4.69 -18.27
N CYS A 558 1.47 -4.35 -19.16
CA CYS A 558 1.86 -2.96 -19.43
C CYS A 558 1.23 -2.49 -20.75
N PRO A 559 0.16 -1.68 -20.75
CA PRO A 559 -0.47 -1.22 -21.99
C PRO A 559 0.45 -0.39 -22.90
N MET A 560 1.50 0.24 -22.33
CA MET A 560 2.47 1.04 -23.09
C MET A 560 3.44 0.16 -23.88
N SER A 561 4.09 -0.80 -23.24
CA SER A 561 5.08 -1.70 -23.86
C SER A 561 4.46 -2.99 -24.41
N LYS A 562 3.20 -3.26 -24.08
CA LYS A 562 2.47 -4.51 -24.34
C LYS A 562 3.05 -5.75 -23.65
N ALA A 563 3.93 -5.57 -22.65
CA ALA A 563 4.45 -6.69 -21.87
C ALA A 563 3.36 -7.30 -20.97
N PRO A 564 3.32 -8.66 -20.81
CA PRO A 564 4.19 -9.65 -21.44
C PRO A 564 3.85 -9.85 -22.92
N THR A 565 4.87 -10.25 -23.72
CA THR A 565 4.73 -10.53 -25.16
C THR A 565 5.35 -11.88 -25.48
N PRO A 566 4.89 -12.57 -26.55
CA PRO A 566 5.61 -13.71 -27.09
C PRO A 566 7.07 -13.35 -27.40
N VAL A 567 7.93 -14.33 -27.30
CA VAL A 567 9.34 -14.23 -27.71
C VAL A 567 9.62 -15.11 -28.93
N ASP A 568 10.73 -14.86 -29.62
CA ASP A 568 11.09 -15.62 -30.82
C ASP A 568 11.39 -17.09 -30.48
N ASN A 569 10.97 -18.00 -31.36
CA ASN A 569 11.18 -19.44 -31.19
C ASN A 569 12.66 -19.83 -31.05
N ASP A 570 13.56 -19.09 -31.65
CA ASP A 570 15.01 -19.36 -31.53
C ASP A 570 15.50 -19.06 -30.11
N GLN A 571 14.95 -18.03 -29.45
CA GLN A 571 15.25 -17.76 -28.03
C GLN A 571 14.72 -18.90 -27.14
N LEU A 572 13.55 -19.45 -27.44
CA LEU A 572 12.99 -20.57 -26.67
C LEU A 572 13.84 -21.85 -26.86
N LYS A 573 14.27 -22.12 -28.10
CA LYS A 573 15.19 -23.26 -28.38
C LYS A 573 16.52 -23.14 -27.65
N ASP A 574 17.12 -21.94 -27.62
CA ASP A 574 18.35 -21.68 -26.88
C ASP A 574 18.21 -21.97 -25.38
N LEU A 575 17.01 -21.80 -24.84
CA LEU A 575 16.66 -22.08 -23.46
C LEU A 575 16.22 -23.53 -23.23
N GLY A 576 16.00 -24.33 -24.29
CA GLY A 576 15.44 -25.67 -24.18
C GLY A 576 13.98 -25.69 -23.69
N ILE A 577 13.21 -24.66 -24.04
CA ILE A 577 11.82 -24.46 -23.60
C ILE A 577 10.89 -24.53 -24.81
N GLU A 578 9.73 -25.14 -24.62
CA GLU A 578 8.62 -25.16 -25.57
C GLU A 578 7.37 -24.55 -24.93
N VAL A 579 6.64 -23.73 -25.69
CA VAL A 579 5.35 -23.22 -25.28
C VAL A 579 4.29 -24.26 -25.67
N THR A 580 3.68 -24.89 -24.69
CA THR A 580 2.53 -25.78 -24.88
C THR A 580 1.24 -24.98 -24.81
N GLU A 581 0.28 -25.28 -25.71
CA GLU A 581 -1.06 -24.72 -25.61
C GLU A 581 -1.74 -25.27 -24.35
N TYR A 582 -2.07 -24.39 -23.40
CA TYR A 582 -2.97 -24.74 -22.31
C TYR A 582 -4.40 -24.74 -22.84
N GLU A 583 -5.06 -25.88 -22.87
CA GLU A 583 -6.51 -25.93 -22.96
C GLU A 583 -7.06 -25.27 -21.68
N SER A 584 -7.59 -24.05 -21.82
CA SER A 584 -8.29 -23.41 -20.69
C SER A 584 -9.50 -24.26 -20.31
N GLU A 585 -9.69 -24.52 -19.02
CA GLU A 585 -10.85 -25.26 -18.49
C GLU A 585 -12.21 -24.60 -18.85
N GLU A 586 -12.22 -23.38 -19.40
CA GLU A 586 -13.42 -22.69 -19.89
C GLU A 586 -14.01 -23.28 -21.18
N ASN A 587 -13.35 -24.27 -21.80
CA ASN A 587 -13.85 -24.99 -22.99
C ASN A 587 -14.29 -26.44 -22.70
N LYS A 588 -14.51 -26.79 -21.46
CA LYS A 588 -15.15 -28.07 -21.05
C LYS A 588 -16.56 -27.80 -20.49
#